data_66011b7921c0c9504f356d8751f2ac2d
#
_entry.id   66011b7921c0c9504f356d8751f2ac2d
#
_cell.length_a   1.000
_cell.length_b   1.000
_cell.length_c   1.000
_cell.angle_alpha   90.00
_cell.angle_beta   90.00
_cell.angle_gamma   90.00
#
_symmetry.space_group_name_H-M   'P 1'
#
loop_
_entity.id
_entity.type
_entity.pdbx_description
1 polymer ?
#
loop_
_entity_poly.entity_id
_entity_poly.type
_entity_poly.pdbx_seq_one_letter_code
_entity_poly.pdbx_strand_id
1 'polypeptide(L)'
;MTPEERREAAAAFLEHLARDDSHGYDQAQRWGERGDYDCSSAVITAWERAGVPVKAAGASYTGNMRGAFLRCGFADVTGEVELNGGRGLLRGDVLLNVRHHTALCCGNGQEAEASINEKGGVTGGEPGDQTGREILIRPYRNYPWDCVLRYAGRTEAQTAQKVKAELPLLREGSRGAAVAACQAALQERGFDPGGIDGDFGPHTGQALRRFQGENHLEQDAVCGGRTWSALLKG
;
A
#
# COMPACT_ATOMS: atom_id res chain seq x y z
N MET A 1 -3.46 -5.29 13.69
CA MET A 1 -3.12 -6.55 12.97
C MET A 1 -1.62 -6.58 12.75
N THR A 2 -0.97 -7.66 13.12
CA THR A 2 0.44 -7.95 12.81
C THR A 2 0.64 -8.18 11.31
N PRO A 3 1.86 -8.20 10.81
CA PRO A 3 2.12 -8.57 9.43
C PRO A 3 1.60 -9.97 9.06
N GLU A 4 1.71 -10.94 9.97
CA GLU A 4 1.19 -12.29 9.81
C GLU A 4 -0.33 -12.32 9.68
N GLU A 5 -1.04 -11.62 10.57
CA GLU A 5 -2.51 -11.51 10.53
C GLU A 5 -3.00 -10.87 9.23
N ARG A 6 -2.26 -9.90 8.69
CA ARG A 6 -2.60 -9.28 7.40
C ARG A 6 -2.38 -10.22 6.22
N ARG A 7 -1.26 -10.98 6.23
CA ARG A 7 -1.01 -12.02 5.21
C ARG A 7 -2.09 -13.08 5.24
N GLU A 8 -2.48 -13.52 6.43
CA GLU A 8 -3.59 -14.47 6.61
C GLU A 8 -4.89 -13.91 6.07
N ALA A 9 -5.26 -12.67 6.43
CA ALA A 9 -6.49 -12.04 5.98
C ALA A 9 -6.53 -11.87 4.45
N ALA A 10 -5.42 -11.50 3.82
CA ALA A 10 -5.35 -11.37 2.36
C ALA A 10 -5.52 -12.72 1.66
N ALA A 11 -4.81 -13.76 2.13
CA ALA A 11 -4.93 -15.10 1.56
C ALA A 11 -6.35 -15.66 1.77
N ALA A 12 -6.91 -15.54 2.97
CA ALA A 12 -8.26 -16.01 3.28
C ALA A 12 -9.33 -15.32 2.41
N PHE A 13 -9.16 -14.01 2.11
CA PHE A 13 -10.10 -13.32 1.22
C PHE A 13 -10.06 -13.88 -0.21
N LEU A 14 -8.88 -14.10 -0.78
CA LEU A 14 -8.78 -14.65 -2.14
C LEU A 14 -9.24 -16.10 -2.21
N GLU A 15 -8.99 -16.89 -1.15
CA GLU A 15 -9.55 -18.24 -1.03
C GLU A 15 -11.08 -18.23 -0.89
N HIS A 16 -11.66 -17.21 -0.25
CA HIS A 16 -13.11 -17.03 -0.20
C HIS A 16 -13.67 -16.78 -1.61
N LEU A 17 -13.07 -15.86 -2.37
CA LEU A 17 -13.48 -15.64 -3.76
C LEU A 17 -13.42 -16.93 -4.60
N ALA A 18 -12.37 -17.73 -4.42
CA ALA A 18 -12.18 -18.99 -5.15
C ALA A 18 -13.14 -20.13 -4.74
N ARG A 19 -13.91 -19.96 -3.67
CA ARG A 19 -14.90 -20.96 -3.19
C ARG A 19 -16.34 -20.49 -3.35
N ASP A 20 -16.54 -19.29 -3.81
CA ASP A 20 -17.85 -18.65 -3.95
C ASP A 20 -18.11 -18.37 -5.43
N ASP A 21 -18.92 -19.21 -6.06
CA ASP A 21 -19.25 -19.14 -7.48
C ASP A 21 -19.98 -17.83 -7.89
N SER A 22 -20.33 -16.96 -6.94
CA SER A 22 -20.82 -15.61 -7.24
C SER A 22 -19.72 -14.66 -7.71
N HIS A 23 -18.46 -15.10 -7.71
CA HIS A 23 -17.27 -14.36 -8.13
C HIS A 23 -16.60 -15.03 -9.32
N GLY A 24 -16.50 -14.33 -10.44
CA GLY A 24 -15.89 -14.81 -11.67
C GLY A 24 -14.74 -13.94 -12.16
N TYR A 25 -14.36 -14.15 -13.43
CA TYR A 25 -13.26 -13.43 -14.05
C TYR A 25 -13.74 -12.47 -15.14
N ASP A 26 -13.50 -11.19 -14.99
CA ASP A 26 -13.68 -10.21 -16.06
C ASP A 26 -12.70 -9.02 -15.88
N GLN A 27 -11.99 -8.61 -16.94
CA GLN A 27 -11.10 -7.44 -16.92
C GLN A 27 -11.85 -6.11 -17.06
N ALA A 28 -13.06 -6.10 -17.59
CA ALA A 28 -13.87 -4.89 -17.75
C ALA A 28 -14.68 -4.57 -16.48
N GLN A 29 -15.10 -5.58 -15.72
CA GLN A 29 -15.90 -5.49 -14.49
C GLN A 29 -15.15 -6.04 -13.27
N ARG A 30 -13.91 -5.66 -13.10
CA ARG A 30 -12.90 -6.36 -12.33
C ARG A 30 -12.71 -5.94 -10.86
N TRP A 31 -13.51 -5.04 -10.34
CA TRP A 31 -13.33 -4.55 -8.97
C TRP A 31 -14.41 -5.04 -7.99
N GLY A 32 -15.11 -6.09 -8.35
CA GLY A 32 -16.15 -6.70 -7.51
C GLY A 32 -17.49 -5.97 -7.53
N GLU A 33 -17.68 -4.94 -8.38
CA GLU A 33 -18.96 -4.23 -8.49
C GLU A 33 -20.09 -5.15 -8.98
N ARG A 34 -19.74 -6.18 -9.75
CA ARG A 34 -20.64 -7.25 -10.22
C ARG A 34 -20.25 -8.63 -9.73
N GLY A 35 -19.35 -8.69 -8.75
CA GLY A 35 -18.80 -9.94 -8.23
C GLY A 35 -17.44 -10.31 -8.83
N ASP A 36 -17.12 -9.88 -10.05
CA ASP A 36 -15.98 -10.36 -10.81
C ASP A 36 -14.68 -9.60 -10.56
N TYR A 37 -13.57 -10.28 -10.79
CA TYR A 37 -12.21 -9.77 -10.65
C TYR A 37 -11.33 -10.23 -11.80
N ASP A 38 -10.25 -9.51 -12.07
CA ASP A 38 -9.09 -10.03 -12.80
C ASP A 38 -7.98 -10.45 -11.82
N CYS A 39 -6.89 -11.00 -12.34
CA CYS A 39 -5.77 -11.46 -11.51
C CYS A 39 -5.22 -10.34 -10.60
N SER A 40 -5.05 -9.14 -11.13
CA SER A 40 -4.48 -8.02 -10.38
C SER A 40 -5.47 -7.41 -9.39
N SER A 41 -6.70 -7.21 -9.78
CA SER A 41 -7.73 -6.62 -8.92
C SER A 41 -8.12 -7.53 -7.76
N ALA A 42 -8.15 -8.85 -7.95
CA ALA A 42 -8.37 -9.82 -6.89
C ALA A 42 -7.28 -9.71 -5.80
N VAL A 43 -6.00 -9.74 -6.19
CA VAL A 43 -4.87 -9.61 -5.26
C VAL A 43 -4.82 -8.23 -4.60
N ILE A 44 -5.06 -7.14 -5.36
CA ILE A 44 -5.10 -5.78 -4.82
C ILE A 44 -6.23 -5.66 -3.80
N THR A 45 -7.43 -6.16 -4.11
CA THR A 45 -8.58 -6.12 -3.19
C THR A 45 -8.34 -6.95 -1.94
N ALA A 46 -7.70 -8.11 -2.07
CA ALA A 46 -7.33 -8.95 -0.93
C ALA A 46 -6.46 -8.16 0.08
N TRP A 47 -5.48 -7.42 -0.40
CA TRP A 47 -4.62 -6.62 0.46
C TRP A 47 -5.30 -5.35 1.01
N GLU A 48 -6.20 -4.70 0.24
CA GLU A 48 -7.06 -3.62 0.77
C GLU A 48 -7.94 -4.13 1.92
N ARG A 49 -8.54 -5.30 1.78
CA ARG A 49 -9.35 -5.95 2.85
C ARG A 49 -8.52 -6.33 4.07
N ALA A 50 -7.25 -6.69 3.87
CA ALA A 50 -6.29 -6.89 4.95
C ALA A 50 -5.82 -5.57 5.61
N GLY A 51 -6.33 -4.42 5.18
CA GLY A 51 -6.01 -3.10 5.71
C GLY A 51 -4.66 -2.55 5.23
N VAL A 52 -4.16 -3.00 4.08
CA VAL A 52 -2.94 -2.47 3.46
C VAL A 52 -3.33 -1.65 2.22
N PRO A 53 -3.21 -0.32 2.22
CA PRO A 53 -3.79 0.57 1.21
C PRO A 53 -2.95 0.61 -0.09
N VAL A 54 -2.82 -0.53 -0.76
CA VAL A 54 -2.01 -0.68 -1.98
C VAL A 54 -2.64 0.03 -3.19
N LYS A 55 -3.99 0.10 -3.25
CA LYS A 55 -4.72 0.83 -4.29
C LYS A 55 -4.47 2.34 -4.18
N ALA A 56 -4.56 2.89 -2.97
CA ALA A 56 -4.23 4.29 -2.70
C ALA A 56 -2.74 4.60 -2.98
N ALA A 57 -1.86 3.60 -2.86
CA ALA A 57 -0.45 3.71 -3.25
C ALA A 57 -0.21 3.58 -4.77
N GLY A 58 -1.29 3.43 -5.57
CA GLY A 58 -1.24 3.43 -7.03
C GLY A 58 -1.29 2.05 -7.69
N ALA A 59 -1.52 0.95 -6.93
CA ALA A 59 -1.72 -0.36 -7.53
C ALA A 59 -3.04 -0.40 -8.30
N SER A 60 -2.98 -0.80 -9.58
CA SER A 60 -4.17 -0.94 -10.42
C SER A 60 -4.07 -2.06 -11.45
N TYR A 61 -2.89 -2.56 -11.77
CA TYR A 61 -2.63 -3.69 -12.67
C TYR A 61 -1.23 -4.25 -12.38
N THR A 62 -0.90 -5.41 -12.91
CA THR A 62 0.36 -6.12 -12.62
C THR A 62 1.61 -5.26 -12.81
N GLY A 63 1.65 -4.41 -13.85
CA GLY A 63 2.81 -3.59 -14.17
C GLY A 63 3.16 -2.52 -13.12
N ASN A 64 2.22 -2.07 -12.30
CA ASN A 64 2.48 -1.10 -11.24
C ASN A 64 2.40 -1.67 -9.82
N MET A 65 1.99 -2.93 -9.66
CA MET A 65 1.83 -3.57 -8.35
C MET A 65 3.13 -3.56 -7.55
N ARG A 66 4.27 -3.99 -8.15
CA ARG A 66 5.54 -4.06 -7.42
C ARG A 66 5.88 -2.76 -6.70
N GLY A 67 5.86 -1.64 -7.42
CA GLY A 67 6.19 -0.34 -6.83
C GLY A 67 5.22 0.11 -5.76
N ALA A 68 3.91 -0.11 -5.97
CA ALA A 68 2.87 0.26 -5.02
C ALA A 68 2.95 -0.58 -3.73
N PHE A 69 3.14 -1.88 -3.86
CA PHE A 69 3.26 -2.81 -2.74
C PHE A 69 4.50 -2.51 -1.88
N LEU A 70 5.66 -2.29 -2.50
CA LEU A 70 6.89 -1.90 -1.78
C LEU A 70 6.68 -0.62 -0.96
N ARG A 71 5.97 0.37 -1.49
CA ARG A 71 5.61 1.59 -0.74
C ARG A 71 4.67 1.32 0.44
N CYS A 72 3.97 0.20 0.44
CA CYS A 72 3.03 -0.18 1.50
C CYS A 72 3.63 -1.10 2.57
N GLY A 73 4.92 -1.37 2.55
CA GLY A 73 5.61 -2.19 3.56
C GLY A 73 5.83 -3.64 3.14
N PHE A 74 5.76 -3.92 1.85
CA PHE A 74 6.25 -5.19 1.31
C PHE A 74 7.75 -5.17 1.11
N ALA A 75 8.38 -6.32 1.24
CA ALA A 75 9.75 -6.60 0.83
C ALA A 75 9.73 -7.48 -0.42
N ASP A 76 10.69 -7.28 -1.31
CA ASP A 76 10.96 -8.21 -2.40
C ASP A 76 11.83 -9.35 -1.83
N VAL A 77 11.25 -10.53 -1.72
CA VAL A 77 11.89 -11.72 -1.15
C VAL A 77 12.21 -12.77 -2.21
N THR A 78 12.28 -12.38 -3.47
CA THR A 78 12.53 -13.27 -4.60
C THR A 78 13.80 -14.09 -4.41
N GLY A 79 14.86 -13.48 -3.88
CA GLY A 79 16.13 -14.16 -3.59
C GLY A 79 16.10 -15.13 -2.40
N GLU A 80 15.02 -15.12 -1.61
CA GLU A 80 14.82 -15.99 -0.44
C GLU A 80 13.94 -17.21 -0.76
N VAL A 81 13.36 -17.25 -1.99
CA VAL A 81 12.40 -18.26 -2.41
C VAL A 81 12.96 -19.06 -3.59
N GLU A 82 12.78 -20.36 -3.56
CA GLU A 82 13.04 -21.21 -4.72
C GLU A 82 11.81 -21.24 -5.63
N LEU A 83 11.81 -20.42 -6.69
CA LEU A 83 10.66 -20.31 -7.60
C LEU A 83 10.34 -21.59 -8.34
N ASN A 84 11.31 -22.47 -8.59
CA ASN A 84 11.08 -23.75 -9.31
C ASN A 84 10.28 -24.78 -8.50
N GLY A 85 9.98 -24.55 -7.25
CA GLY A 85 9.23 -25.50 -6.41
C GLY A 85 8.42 -24.81 -5.33
N GLY A 86 8.49 -23.49 -5.27
CA GLY A 86 7.75 -22.70 -4.28
C GLY A 86 8.28 -22.85 -2.84
N ARG A 87 9.47 -23.43 -2.64
CA ARG A 87 10.05 -23.57 -1.31
C ARG A 87 10.45 -22.20 -0.76
N GLY A 88 10.08 -21.93 0.48
CA GLY A 88 10.30 -20.64 1.14
C GLY A 88 9.16 -19.64 0.96
N LEU A 89 8.14 -19.96 0.14
CA LEU A 89 6.90 -19.18 0.07
C LEU A 89 6.14 -19.27 1.40
N LEU A 90 5.65 -18.14 1.82
CA LEU A 90 4.75 -18.01 2.98
C LEU A 90 3.34 -17.66 2.53
N ARG A 91 2.36 -18.07 3.33
CA ARG A 91 0.97 -17.68 3.11
C ARG A 91 0.82 -16.17 3.05
N GLY A 92 0.14 -15.67 2.00
CA GLY A 92 -0.03 -14.26 1.68
C GLY A 92 1.10 -13.67 0.80
N ASP A 93 2.17 -14.40 0.47
CA ASP A 93 3.14 -13.90 -0.50
C ASP A 93 2.48 -13.65 -1.86
N VAL A 94 2.78 -12.50 -2.44
CA VAL A 94 2.30 -12.13 -3.78
C VAL A 94 3.29 -12.65 -4.81
N LEU A 95 2.82 -13.53 -5.67
CA LEU A 95 3.53 -14.02 -6.83
C LEU A 95 3.22 -13.08 -8.01
N LEU A 96 4.23 -12.45 -8.59
CA LEU A 96 4.00 -11.42 -9.60
C LEU A 96 4.86 -11.63 -10.85
N ASN A 97 4.18 -11.75 -11.99
CA ASN A 97 4.73 -11.46 -13.30
C ASN A 97 4.20 -10.08 -13.73
N VAL A 98 5.08 -9.11 -13.85
CA VAL A 98 4.70 -7.70 -14.07
C VAL A 98 4.00 -7.42 -15.39
N ARG A 99 4.11 -8.36 -16.34
CA ARG A 99 3.53 -8.21 -17.68
C ARG A 99 2.19 -8.93 -17.85
N HIS A 100 2.00 -10.03 -17.12
CA HIS A 100 0.94 -10.96 -17.48
C HIS A 100 0.04 -11.36 -16.33
N HIS A 101 0.57 -11.64 -15.12
CA HIS A 101 -0.23 -12.37 -14.14
C HIS A 101 0.23 -12.13 -12.70
N THR A 102 -0.67 -12.40 -11.77
CA THR A 102 -0.35 -12.41 -10.32
C THR A 102 -1.25 -13.41 -9.59
N ALA A 103 -0.73 -13.97 -8.51
CA ALA A 103 -1.42 -14.88 -7.62
C ALA A 103 -1.01 -14.62 -6.16
N LEU A 104 -1.74 -15.18 -5.21
CA LEU A 104 -1.38 -15.23 -3.79
C LEU A 104 -1.03 -16.64 -3.37
N CYS A 105 0.08 -16.79 -2.63
CA CYS A 105 0.41 -18.03 -1.96
C CYS A 105 -0.59 -18.32 -0.82
N CYS A 106 -1.24 -19.47 -0.86
CA CYS A 106 -2.18 -19.93 0.18
C CYS A 106 -1.50 -20.74 1.29
N GLY A 107 -0.19 -20.97 1.19
CA GLY A 107 0.52 -21.94 2.02
C GLY A 107 0.31 -23.39 1.55
N ASN A 108 0.98 -24.32 2.20
CA ASN A 108 0.88 -25.75 1.90
C ASN A 108 1.09 -26.13 0.42
N GLY A 109 1.93 -25.37 -0.28
CA GLY A 109 2.20 -25.60 -1.70
C GLY A 109 1.03 -25.24 -2.63
N GLN A 110 0.14 -24.34 -2.21
CA GLN A 110 -1.00 -23.89 -2.99
C GLN A 110 -0.91 -22.38 -3.27
N GLU A 111 -1.51 -21.98 -4.40
CA GLU A 111 -1.75 -20.59 -4.79
C GLU A 111 -3.22 -20.37 -5.14
N ALA A 112 -3.71 -19.15 -4.97
CA ALA A 112 -5.02 -18.71 -5.44
C ALA A 112 -4.86 -17.58 -6.45
N GLU A 113 -5.67 -17.63 -7.51
CA GLU A 113 -5.61 -16.66 -8.62
C GLU A 113 -6.98 -16.48 -9.28
N ALA A 114 -7.24 -15.33 -9.90
CA ALA A 114 -8.26 -15.14 -10.90
C ALA A 114 -7.61 -15.36 -12.28
N SER A 115 -8.14 -16.25 -13.09
CA SER A 115 -7.45 -16.82 -14.25
C SER A 115 -8.04 -16.39 -15.59
N ILE A 116 -9.24 -16.86 -15.93
CA ILE A 116 -9.86 -16.66 -17.23
C ILE A 116 -11.35 -16.94 -17.13
N ASN A 117 -12.20 -16.29 -17.93
CA ASN A 117 -13.64 -16.52 -17.90
C ASN A 117 -14.05 -17.85 -18.59
N GLU A 118 -15.34 -18.19 -18.49
CA GLU A 118 -15.94 -19.42 -19.03
C GLU A 118 -15.81 -19.56 -20.55
N LYS A 119 -15.61 -18.46 -21.28
CA LYS A 119 -15.42 -18.41 -22.73
C LYS A 119 -13.96 -18.57 -23.16
N GLY A 120 -13.04 -18.70 -22.17
CA GLY A 120 -11.60 -18.73 -22.42
C GLY A 120 -11.04 -17.36 -22.82
N GLY A 121 -11.73 -16.29 -22.47
CA GLY A 121 -11.37 -14.89 -22.72
C GLY A 121 -11.07 -14.13 -21.45
N VAL A 122 -10.72 -12.85 -21.61
CA VAL A 122 -10.40 -11.96 -20.49
C VAL A 122 -11.49 -10.93 -20.21
N THR A 123 -12.48 -10.81 -21.10
CA THR A 123 -13.63 -9.90 -20.99
C THR A 123 -14.89 -10.54 -21.55
N GLY A 124 -16.04 -10.04 -21.14
CA GLY A 124 -17.34 -10.44 -21.69
C GLY A 124 -17.83 -11.81 -21.22
N GLY A 125 -17.32 -12.28 -20.06
CA GLY A 125 -17.89 -13.40 -19.32
C GLY A 125 -19.27 -13.06 -18.74
N GLU A 126 -19.99 -14.08 -18.29
CA GLU A 126 -21.16 -13.92 -17.46
C GLU A 126 -20.72 -13.61 -16.01
N PRO A 127 -21.47 -12.82 -15.23
CA PRO A 127 -21.12 -12.56 -13.83
C PRO A 127 -21.08 -13.84 -12.99
N GLY A 128 -20.04 -13.97 -12.15
CA GLY A 128 -19.79 -15.16 -11.33
C GLY A 128 -18.96 -16.22 -12.05
N ASP A 129 -18.57 -17.28 -11.33
CA ASP A 129 -17.76 -18.38 -11.87
C ASP A 129 -18.67 -19.48 -12.42
N GLN A 130 -18.70 -19.63 -13.74
CA GLN A 130 -19.50 -20.62 -14.46
C GLN A 130 -18.81 -21.98 -14.54
N THR A 131 -17.53 -22.05 -14.22
CA THR A 131 -16.69 -23.22 -14.47
C THR A 131 -16.08 -23.82 -13.20
N GLY A 132 -16.12 -23.09 -12.08
CA GLY A 132 -15.37 -23.39 -10.86
C GLY A 132 -13.87 -23.23 -11.04
N ARG A 133 -13.45 -22.43 -12.06
CA ARG A 133 -12.04 -22.26 -12.45
C ARG A 133 -11.67 -20.84 -12.83
N GLU A 134 -12.59 -19.92 -12.76
CA GLU A 134 -12.34 -18.52 -13.09
C GLU A 134 -11.56 -17.84 -11.99
N ILE A 135 -11.94 -18.09 -10.73
CA ILE A 135 -11.12 -17.81 -9.55
C ILE A 135 -10.90 -19.15 -8.83
N LEU A 136 -9.68 -19.57 -8.64
CA LEU A 136 -9.40 -20.92 -8.16
C LEU A 136 -8.22 -20.99 -7.20
N ILE A 137 -8.25 -22.06 -6.37
CA ILE A 137 -7.09 -22.52 -5.60
C ILE A 137 -6.50 -23.71 -6.32
N ARG A 138 -5.18 -23.73 -6.49
CA ARG A 138 -4.46 -24.79 -7.18
C ARG A 138 -3.12 -25.09 -6.52
N PRO A 139 -2.49 -26.25 -6.80
CA PRO A 139 -1.09 -26.46 -6.47
C PRO A 139 -0.22 -25.37 -7.09
N TYR A 140 0.80 -24.93 -6.32
CA TYR A 140 1.79 -23.99 -6.82
C TYR A 140 2.32 -24.44 -8.19
N ARG A 141 2.40 -23.50 -9.12
CA ARG A 141 2.97 -23.76 -10.45
C ARG A 141 4.23 -22.95 -10.66
N ASN A 142 5.19 -23.53 -11.35
CA ASN A 142 6.37 -22.83 -11.82
C ASN A 142 6.02 -21.90 -12.99
N TYR A 143 5.29 -20.84 -12.70
CA TYR A 143 5.02 -19.76 -13.66
C TYR A 143 6.25 -18.83 -13.73
N PRO A 144 6.53 -18.12 -14.82
CA PRO A 144 7.67 -17.20 -14.91
C PRO A 144 7.44 -15.96 -14.04
N TRP A 145 7.46 -16.15 -12.72
CA TRP A 145 7.33 -15.08 -11.75
C TRP A 145 8.56 -14.17 -11.78
N ASP A 146 8.35 -12.85 -11.94
CA ASP A 146 9.44 -11.86 -11.91
C ASP A 146 9.87 -11.57 -10.46
N CYS A 147 8.92 -11.59 -9.53
CA CYS A 147 9.22 -11.37 -8.11
C CYS A 147 8.17 -11.98 -7.17
N VAL A 148 8.60 -12.16 -5.92
CA VAL A 148 7.75 -12.51 -4.78
C VAL A 148 7.77 -11.34 -3.80
N LEU A 149 6.59 -10.82 -3.46
CA LEU A 149 6.46 -9.72 -2.53
C LEU A 149 5.84 -10.19 -1.23
N ARG A 150 6.53 -10.02 -0.11
CA ARG A 150 6.09 -10.40 1.23
C ARG A 150 5.78 -9.17 2.06
N TYR A 151 4.61 -9.14 2.66
CA TYR A 151 4.27 -8.06 3.60
C TYR A 151 5.03 -8.25 4.91
N ALA A 152 5.88 -7.29 5.22
CA ALA A 152 6.69 -7.23 6.44
C ALA A 152 6.22 -6.15 7.43
N GLY A 153 5.22 -5.34 7.01
CA GLY A 153 4.84 -4.14 7.75
C GLY A 153 5.69 -2.93 7.35
N ARG A 154 5.24 -1.75 7.74
CA ARG A 154 6.05 -0.53 7.53
C ARG A 154 7.06 -0.41 8.66
N THR A 155 8.31 -0.15 8.31
CA THR A 155 9.32 0.25 9.28
C THR A 155 9.03 1.67 9.80
N GLU A 156 9.57 2.03 10.98
CA GLU A 156 9.45 3.41 11.50
C GLU A 156 9.99 4.44 10.49
N ALA A 157 11.07 4.12 9.78
CA ALA A 157 11.62 4.97 8.73
C ALA A 157 10.66 5.17 7.55
N GLN A 158 9.98 4.12 7.10
CA GLN A 158 8.97 4.19 6.02
C GLN A 158 7.71 4.95 6.47
N THR A 159 7.32 4.80 7.73
CA THR A 159 6.20 5.54 8.33
C THR A 159 6.55 7.02 8.44
N ALA A 160 7.73 7.35 8.91
CA ALA A 160 8.23 8.73 9.01
C ALA A 160 8.36 9.38 7.61
N GLN A 161 8.78 8.62 6.59
CA GLN A 161 8.90 9.14 5.23
C GLN A 161 7.54 9.39 4.57
N LYS A 162 6.51 8.60 4.89
CA LYS A 162 5.13 8.86 4.45
C LYS A 162 4.56 10.11 5.11
N VAL A 163 4.67 10.23 6.42
CA VAL A 163 4.26 11.45 7.15
C VAL A 163 4.95 12.68 6.57
N LYS A 164 6.25 12.58 6.27
CA LYS A 164 7.04 13.65 5.66
C LYS A 164 6.58 14.04 4.25
N ALA A 165 6.09 13.09 3.45
CA ALA A 165 5.58 13.34 2.09
C ALA A 165 4.15 13.91 2.08
N GLU A 166 3.37 13.66 3.14
CA GLU A 166 1.98 14.12 3.27
C GLU A 166 1.85 15.47 4.00
N LEU A 167 2.92 15.94 4.65
CA LEU A 167 2.89 17.22 5.35
C LEU A 167 3.01 18.39 4.36
N PRO A 168 2.05 19.34 4.39
CA PRO A 168 2.06 20.45 3.45
C PRO A 168 3.24 21.40 3.71
N LEU A 169 3.69 22.04 2.64
CA LEU A 169 4.59 23.15 2.73
C LEU A 169 3.82 24.34 3.32
N LEU A 170 4.28 24.84 4.50
CA LEU A 170 3.68 25.99 5.16
C LEU A 170 4.62 27.18 5.12
N ARG A 171 4.06 28.36 4.91
CA ARG A 171 4.75 29.64 4.89
C ARG A 171 3.79 30.76 5.28
N GLU A 172 4.28 31.96 5.43
CA GLU A 172 3.44 33.11 5.72
C GLU A 172 2.26 33.22 4.74
N GLY A 173 1.06 33.40 5.30
CA GLY A 173 -0.21 33.37 4.60
C GLY A 173 -0.87 31.98 4.48
N SER A 174 -0.21 30.90 4.86
CA SER A 174 -0.82 29.57 4.97
C SER A 174 -1.86 29.55 6.10
N ARG A 175 -2.95 28.75 5.93
CA ARG A 175 -4.03 28.65 6.93
C ARG A 175 -4.55 27.23 7.11
N GLY A 176 -5.14 26.97 8.27
CA GLY A 176 -5.86 25.74 8.59
C GLY A 176 -5.15 24.81 9.56
N ALA A 177 -5.66 23.58 9.69
CA ALA A 177 -5.25 22.62 10.70
C ALA A 177 -3.74 22.27 10.69
N ALA A 178 -3.12 22.25 9.51
CA ALA A 178 -1.70 21.99 9.39
C ALA A 178 -0.84 23.13 9.99
N VAL A 179 -1.31 24.37 9.86
CA VAL A 179 -0.65 25.53 10.51
C VAL A 179 -0.80 25.44 12.01
N ALA A 180 -1.98 25.14 12.52
CA ALA A 180 -2.21 24.95 13.95
C ALA A 180 -1.32 23.83 14.52
N ALA A 181 -1.16 22.72 13.79
CA ALA A 181 -0.23 21.65 14.18
C ALA A 181 1.23 22.11 14.22
N CYS A 182 1.68 22.93 13.26
CA CYS A 182 3.01 23.50 13.24
C CYS A 182 3.21 24.45 14.44
N GLN A 183 2.24 25.30 14.72
CA GLN A 183 2.26 26.23 15.87
C GLN A 183 2.33 25.46 17.20
N ALA A 184 1.52 24.41 17.38
CA ALA A 184 1.56 23.57 18.56
C ALA A 184 2.93 22.91 18.74
N ALA A 185 3.50 22.35 17.68
CA ALA A 185 4.82 21.73 17.72
C ALA A 185 5.94 22.74 18.05
N LEU A 186 5.87 23.96 17.52
CA LEU A 186 6.80 25.05 17.90
C LEU A 186 6.68 25.39 19.37
N GLN A 187 5.48 25.53 19.89
CA GLN A 187 5.22 25.87 21.29
C GLN A 187 5.73 24.78 22.25
N GLU A 188 5.50 23.50 21.93
CA GLU A 188 6.04 22.36 22.69
C GLU A 188 7.57 22.36 22.75
N ARG A 189 8.23 22.90 21.71
CA ARG A 189 9.69 23.04 21.64
C ARG A 189 10.22 24.34 22.27
N GLY A 190 9.34 25.15 22.85
CA GLY A 190 9.72 26.43 23.51
C GLY A 190 9.84 27.61 22.55
N PHE A 191 9.37 27.48 21.32
CA PHE A 191 9.33 28.59 20.35
C PHE A 191 7.91 29.14 20.26
N ASP A 192 7.66 30.30 20.84
CA ASP A 192 6.34 30.92 20.86
C ASP A 192 5.92 31.40 19.47
N PRO A 193 4.87 30.79 18.86
CA PRO A 193 4.36 31.17 17.54
C PRO A 193 3.37 32.36 17.58
N GLY A 194 3.07 32.92 18.74
CA GLY A 194 2.08 33.98 18.95
C GLY A 194 0.65 33.47 19.13
N GLY A 195 0.47 32.16 19.34
CA GLY A 195 -0.81 31.46 19.50
C GLY A 195 -0.96 30.28 18.55
N ILE A 196 -1.95 29.42 18.82
CA ILE A 196 -2.31 28.26 17.96
C ILE A 196 -3.67 28.59 17.32
N ASP A 197 -3.66 29.49 16.34
CA ASP A 197 -4.85 30.00 15.66
C ASP A 197 -5.07 29.44 14.25
N GLY A 198 -4.08 28.70 13.74
CA GLY A 198 -4.10 28.16 12.39
C GLY A 198 -3.87 29.20 11.29
N ASP A 199 -3.36 30.38 11.63
CA ASP A 199 -2.94 31.42 10.66
C ASP A 199 -1.41 31.59 10.74
N PHE A 200 -0.71 31.31 9.65
CA PHE A 200 0.74 31.47 9.59
C PHE A 200 1.10 32.93 9.37
N GLY A 201 1.11 33.69 10.46
CA GLY A 201 1.47 35.10 10.47
C GLY A 201 2.97 35.33 10.76
N PRO A 202 3.37 36.62 10.89
CA PRO A 202 4.77 37.01 11.15
C PRO A 202 5.35 36.39 12.43
N HIS A 203 4.55 36.23 13.49
CA HIS A 203 4.99 35.60 14.74
C HIS A 203 5.36 34.13 14.56
N THR A 204 4.49 33.38 13.87
CA THR A 204 4.75 31.98 13.51
C THR A 204 6.01 31.86 12.65
N GLY A 205 6.19 32.76 11.67
CA GLY A 205 7.38 32.80 10.82
C GLY A 205 8.67 33.08 11.60
N GLN A 206 8.61 33.99 12.57
CA GLN A 206 9.76 34.31 13.44
C GLN A 206 10.13 33.14 14.36
N ALA A 207 9.14 32.51 14.99
CA ALA A 207 9.32 31.31 15.81
C ALA A 207 9.96 30.18 15.01
N LEU A 208 9.47 29.96 13.77
CA LEU A 208 9.98 28.93 12.89
C LEU A 208 11.44 29.18 12.47
N ARG A 209 11.82 30.41 12.14
CA ARG A 209 13.21 30.77 11.84
C ARG A 209 14.14 30.50 13.02
N ARG A 210 13.75 30.87 14.24
CA ARG A 210 14.51 30.57 15.44
C ARG A 210 14.70 29.07 15.64
N PHE A 211 13.60 28.30 15.52
CA PHE A 211 13.64 26.85 15.59
C PHE A 211 14.58 26.26 14.52
N GLN A 212 14.48 26.73 13.27
CA GLN A 212 15.34 26.30 12.16
C GLN A 212 16.82 26.55 12.49
N GLY A 213 17.15 27.73 13.00
CA GLY A 213 18.54 28.08 13.38
C GLY A 213 19.10 27.16 14.46
N GLU A 214 18.33 26.88 15.52
CA GLU A 214 18.77 26.00 16.61
C GLU A 214 18.91 24.53 16.16
N ASN A 215 18.20 24.14 15.11
CA ASN A 215 18.28 22.80 14.54
C ASN A 215 19.16 22.69 13.28
N HIS A 216 20.01 23.71 13.03
CA HIS A 216 20.94 23.76 11.88
C HIS A 216 20.23 23.60 10.52
N LEU A 217 19.01 24.10 10.39
CA LEU A 217 18.23 24.16 9.17
C LEU A 217 18.35 25.54 8.50
N GLU A 218 17.97 25.64 7.23
CA GLU A 218 17.84 26.90 6.53
C GLU A 218 16.76 27.76 7.19
N GLN A 219 17.11 29.01 7.56
CA GLN A 219 16.23 29.93 8.29
C GLN A 219 15.34 30.73 7.34
N ASP A 220 14.55 30.01 6.52
CA ASP A 220 13.70 30.57 5.47
C ASP A 220 12.26 30.86 5.92
N ALA A 221 11.88 30.47 7.15
CA ALA A 221 10.51 30.48 7.68
C ALA A 221 9.54 29.63 6.84
N VAL A 222 10.02 28.62 6.14
CA VAL A 222 9.20 27.67 5.40
C VAL A 222 9.19 26.33 6.13
N CYS A 223 8.02 25.87 6.55
CA CYS A 223 7.88 24.56 7.15
C CYS A 223 7.73 23.50 6.05
N GLY A 224 8.86 23.11 5.46
CA GLY A 224 8.98 22.02 4.51
C GLY A 224 9.35 20.70 5.18
N GLY A 225 9.52 19.65 4.39
CA GLY A 225 9.74 18.30 4.89
C GLY A 225 10.92 18.14 5.88
N ARG A 226 12.00 18.93 5.76
CA ARG A 226 13.11 18.93 6.73
C ARG A 226 12.71 19.55 8.06
N THR A 227 12.04 20.69 8.01
CA THR A 227 11.54 21.41 9.18
C THR A 227 10.50 20.61 9.93
N TRP A 228 9.52 20.03 9.23
CA TRP A 228 8.56 19.11 9.83
C TRP A 228 9.23 17.93 10.51
N SER A 229 10.24 17.34 9.87
CA SER A 229 10.98 16.21 10.45
C SER A 229 11.69 16.58 11.76
N ALA A 230 12.20 17.81 11.87
CA ALA A 230 12.82 18.28 13.09
C ALA A 230 11.77 18.60 14.17
N LEU A 231 10.64 19.22 13.79
CA LEU A 231 9.54 19.53 14.71
C LEU A 231 8.89 18.29 15.33
N LEU A 232 8.80 17.17 14.57
CA LEU A 232 8.13 15.94 14.98
C LEU A 232 9.06 14.87 15.58
N LYS A 233 10.37 15.14 15.67
CA LYS A 233 11.28 14.25 16.41
C LYS A 233 11.04 14.45 17.90
N GLY A 234 10.59 13.42 18.60
CA GLY A 234 10.54 13.38 20.06
C GLY A 234 11.92 13.47 20.70
#